data_42a169b05c0de864e35328b0b3faaab6
#
_entry.id   42a169b05c0de864e35328b0b3faaab6
#
_cell.length_a   1.000
_cell.length_b   1.000
_cell.length_c   1.000
_cell.angle_alpha   90.00
_cell.angle_beta   90.00
_cell.angle_gamma   90.00
#
_symmetry.space_group_name_H-M   'P 1'
#
loop_
_entity.id
_entity.type
_entity.pdbx_description
1 polymer ?
#
loop_
_entity_poly.entity_id
_entity_poly.type
_entity_poly.pdbx_seq_one_letter_code
_entity_poly.pdbx_strand_id
1 'polypeptide(L)'
;MKIGNNYLAILGVTTVTTVMSCSPTKKEYTSFELYPVRTGSLTEMEYTPLATKFFLWSPTAEEVRLMLYDAGEGGHAYETVKMELGENGTWTTSVDKDLLGKYYAFNVKINDKWQGDTPGINAHAVGVNGKRAAIIDWKTTNPEGWENDRRPSLKSPADMIIYEMHHRDFSVDSTSGIKNKGKYLALTEHGTMNSDKLLTGIDHLIE
;
A
#
# COMPACT_ATOMS: atom_id res chain seq x y z
N MET A 1 -41.04 -38.72 69.16
CA MET A 1 -41.34 -38.35 67.78
C MET A 1 -40.07 -37.66 67.23
N LYS A 2 -39.24 -38.42 66.51
CA LYS A 2 -37.93 -37.92 65.97
C LYS A 2 -38.17 -37.61 64.54
N ILE A 3 -37.94 -36.37 64.17
CA ILE A 3 -37.95 -35.90 62.78
C ILE A 3 -36.50 -36.01 62.21
N GLY A 4 -36.29 -36.86 61.20
CA GLY A 4 -35.04 -37.04 60.58
C GLY A 4 -34.82 -35.96 59.46
N ASN A 5 -33.71 -35.25 59.51
CA ASN A 5 -33.24 -34.36 58.43
C ASN A 5 -32.52 -35.15 57.38
N ASN A 6 -33.06 -35.22 56.17
CA ASN A 6 -32.38 -35.73 54.99
C ASN A 6 -31.60 -34.57 54.32
N TYR A 7 -30.29 -34.60 54.37
CA TYR A 7 -29.44 -33.71 53.56
C TYR A 7 -29.20 -34.36 52.21
N LEU A 8 -29.67 -33.72 51.15
CA LEU A 8 -29.40 -34.07 49.75
C LEU A 8 -28.08 -33.44 49.34
N ALA A 9 -27.03 -34.25 49.15
CA ALA A 9 -25.76 -33.75 48.64
C ALA A 9 -25.86 -33.67 47.12
N ILE A 10 -25.79 -32.43 46.56
CA ILE A 10 -25.68 -32.18 45.14
C ILE A 10 -24.19 -32.24 44.75
N LEU A 11 -23.76 -33.29 44.06
CA LEU A 11 -22.45 -33.36 43.43
C LEU A 11 -22.47 -32.47 42.16
N GLY A 12 -21.83 -31.30 42.23
CA GLY A 12 -21.57 -30.48 41.07
C GLY A 12 -20.43 -31.08 40.24
N VAL A 13 -20.76 -31.56 39.07
CA VAL A 13 -19.76 -31.98 38.06
C VAL A 13 -19.26 -30.72 37.33
N THR A 14 -18.05 -30.26 37.65
CA THR A 14 -17.41 -29.15 36.95
C THR A 14 -16.72 -29.71 35.71
N THR A 15 -17.33 -29.53 34.55
CA THR A 15 -16.71 -29.86 33.24
C THR A 15 -15.67 -28.78 32.92
N VAL A 16 -14.40 -29.11 33.05
CA VAL A 16 -13.30 -28.25 32.59
C VAL A 16 -13.16 -28.45 31.08
N THR A 17 -13.71 -27.50 30.32
CA THR A 17 -13.47 -27.45 28.87
C THR A 17 -12.06 -26.92 28.62
N THR A 18 -11.13 -27.80 28.31
CA THR A 18 -9.77 -27.43 27.85
C THR A 18 -9.91 -26.88 26.43
N VAL A 19 -9.82 -25.58 26.27
CA VAL A 19 -9.70 -24.95 24.95
C VAL A 19 -8.28 -25.21 24.46
N MET A 20 -8.10 -26.19 23.58
CA MET A 20 -6.83 -26.39 22.87
C MET A 20 -6.65 -25.17 21.97
N SER A 21 -5.79 -24.24 22.37
CA SER A 21 -5.25 -23.20 21.51
C SER A 21 -4.38 -23.85 20.46
N CYS A 22 -4.91 -24.05 19.28
CA CYS A 22 -4.14 -24.50 18.13
C CYS A 22 -3.28 -23.32 17.67
N SER A 23 -2.07 -23.21 18.18
CA SER A 23 -1.07 -22.30 17.61
C SER A 23 -0.81 -22.79 16.17
N PRO A 24 -0.85 -21.91 15.16
CA PRO A 24 -0.54 -22.31 13.80
C PRO A 24 0.88 -22.86 13.77
N THR A 25 1.01 -24.14 13.41
CA THR A 25 2.32 -24.80 13.25
C THR A 25 3.09 -24.07 12.14
N LYS A 26 4.29 -23.60 12.47
CA LYS A 26 5.24 -23.02 11.51
C LYS A 26 5.39 -24.00 10.33
N LYS A 27 4.97 -23.57 9.13
CA LYS A 27 5.22 -24.33 7.90
C LYS A 27 6.63 -24.01 7.44
N GLU A 28 7.52 -24.99 7.46
CA GLU A 28 8.84 -24.88 6.87
C GLU A 28 8.75 -25.25 5.38
N TYR A 29 9.23 -24.37 4.52
CA TYR A 29 9.35 -24.60 3.09
C TYR A 29 10.83 -24.77 2.76
N THR A 30 11.20 -25.85 2.11
CA THR A 30 12.59 -26.15 1.74
C THR A 30 13.02 -25.46 0.45
N SER A 31 12.07 -24.97 -0.34
CA SER A 31 12.34 -24.20 -1.54
C SER A 31 11.19 -23.24 -1.86
N PHE A 32 11.45 -22.25 -2.72
CA PHE A 32 10.45 -21.25 -3.14
C PHE A 32 9.26 -21.89 -3.90
N GLU A 33 9.50 -22.95 -4.68
CA GLU A 33 8.48 -23.65 -5.46
C GLU A 33 7.41 -24.32 -4.59
N LEU A 34 7.72 -24.53 -3.31
CA LEU A 34 6.79 -25.11 -2.34
C LEU A 34 5.94 -24.07 -1.62
N TYR A 35 6.17 -22.77 -1.87
CA TYR A 35 5.33 -21.75 -1.26
C TYR A 35 3.91 -21.85 -1.78
N PRO A 36 2.91 -21.62 -0.93
CA PRO A 36 1.52 -21.60 -1.37
C PRO A 36 1.31 -20.50 -2.39
N VAL A 37 0.67 -20.86 -3.50
CA VAL A 37 0.35 -19.88 -4.56
C VAL A 37 -0.97 -19.22 -4.24
N ARG A 38 -0.97 -17.88 -4.26
CA ARG A 38 -2.19 -17.10 -4.30
C ARG A 38 -2.50 -16.72 -5.74
N THR A 39 -3.65 -17.14 -6.23
CA THR A 39 -4.14 -16.78 -7.58
C THR A 39 -4.87 -15.44 -7.56
N GLY A 40 -4.80 -14.70 -8.66
CA GLY A 40 -5.43 -13.39 -8.82
C GLY A 40 -4.54 -12.21 -8.37
N SER A 41 -5.01 -11.00 -8.59
CA SER A 41 -4.33 -9.78 -8.14
C SER A 41 -4.40 -9.63 -6.63
N LEU A 42 -3.30 -9.19 -6.02
CA LEU A 42 -3.25 -8.82 -4.62
C LEU A 42 -3.32 -7.29 -4.51
N THR A 43 -4.43 -6.79 -4.02
CA THR A 43 -4.53 -5.40 -3.59
C THR A 43 -4.11 -5.36 -2.12
N GLU A 44 -2.98 -4.72 -1.82
CA GLU A 44 -2.43 -4.68 -0.45
C GLU A 44 -3.20 -3.74 0.48
N MET A 45 -3.94 -2.78 -0.08
CA MET A 45 -4.73 -1.83 0.69
C MET A 45 -6.04 -1.50 -0.04
N GLU A 46 -7.14 -1.65 0.67
CA GLU A 46 -8.48 -1.27 0.22
C GLU A 46 -9.04 -0.23 1.19
N TYR A 47 -9.07 1.02 0.73
CA TYR A 47 -9.55 2.15 1.53
C TYR A 47 -11.03 2.40 1.34
N THR A 48 -11.71 2.67 2.45
CA THR A 48 -13.00 3.36 2.53
C THR A 48 -12.97 4.36 3.70
N PRO A 49 -13.84 5.38 3.72
CA PRO A 49 -13.93 6.31 4.86
C PRO A 49 -14.30 5.63 6.20
N LEU A 50 -14.90 4.46 6.18
CA LEU A 50 -15.31 3.73 7.37
C LEU A 50 -14.26 2.74 7.86
N ALA A 51 -13.51 2.14 6.95
CA ALA A 51 -12.50 1.13 7.26
C ALA A 51 -11.47 1.00 6.14
N THR A 52 -10.25 0.66 6.50
CA THR A 52 -9.20 0.29 5.56
C THR A 52 -8.77 -1.16 5.82
N LYS A 53 -8.83 -1.99 4.78
CA LYS A 53 -8.36 -3.38 4.83
C LYS A 53 -6.96 -3.48 4.29
N PHE A 54 -6.15 -4.31 4.92
CA PHE A 54 -4.76 -4.54 4.54
C PHE A 54 -4.50 -6.02 4.31
N PHE A 55 -3.71 -6.31 3.29
CA PHE A 55 -3.36 -7.67 2.87
C PHE A 55 -1.86 -7.74 2.57
N LEU A 56 -1.22 -8.80 3.01
CA LEU A 56 0.18 -9.08 2.68
C LEU A 56 0.34 -10.57 2.40
N TRP A 57 0.93 -10.94 1.27
CA TRP A 57 1.35 -12.31 1.04
C TRP A 57 2.77 -12.50 1.57
N SER A 58 2.91 -13.29 2.61
CA SER A 58 4.20 -13.62 3.24
C SER A 58 4.12 -15.01 3.87
N PRO A 59 4.28 -16.08 3.07
CA PRO A 59 4.04 -17.45 3.50
C PRO A 59 5.04 -17.97 4.53
N THR A 60 6.24 -17.38 4.59
CA THR A 60 7.28 -17.74 5.54
C THR A 60 7.23 -16.94 6.84
N ALA A 61 6.34 -15.95 6.93
CA ALA A 61 6.20 -15.14 8.13
C ALA A 61 5.63 -15.94 9.30
N GLU A 62 6.16 -15.70 10.48
CA GLU A 62 5.67 -16.22 11.77
C GLU A 62 4.65 -15.26 12.38
N GLU A 63 4.88 -13.97 12.22
CA GLU A 63 4.00 -12.89 12.62
C GLU A 63 4.12 -11.74 11.62
N VAL A 64 3.02 -11.00 11.44
CA VAL A 64 3.01 -9.76 10.66
C VAL A 64 2.30 -8.68 11.46
N ARG A 65 2.84 -7.47 11.39
CA ARG A 65 2.26 -6.26 11.99
C ARG A 65 2.08 -5.21 10.91
N LEU A 66 0.95 -4.55 10.96
CA LEU A 66 0.71 -3.29 10.26
C LEU A 66 1.16 -2.15 11.16
N MET A 67 2.00 -1.28 10.65
CA MET A 67 2.51 -0.09 11.31
C MET A 67 1.85 1.13 10.68
N LEU A 68 1.18 1.98 11.46
CA LEU A 68 0.50 3.19 10.97
C LEU A 68 1.25 4.45 11.39
N TYR A 69 1.34 5.41 10.45
CA TYR A 69 2.13 6.64 10.61
C TYR A 69 1.36 7.86 10.14
N ASP A 70 1.64 9.01 10.74
CA ASP A 70 1.10 10.30 10.33
C ASP A 70 1.79 10.90 9.10
N ALA A 71 3.05 10.53 8.85
CA ALA A 71 3.87 11.09 7.78
C ALA A 71 4.60 10.02 6.97
N GLY A 72 4.93 10.34 5.71
CA GLY A 72 5.64 9.46 4.77
C GLY A 72 7.09 9.16 5.14
N GLU A 73 7.68 9.94 6.06
CA GLU A 73 8.98 9.70 6.66
C GLU A 73 9.06 10.30 8.07
N GLY A 74 10.12 9.91 8.81
CA GLY A 74 10.35 10.39 10.19
C GLY A 74 9.31 9.90 11.19
N GLY A 75 9.49 10.21 12.46
CA GLY A 75 8.60 9.82 13.54
C GLY A 75 8.49 8.30 13.75
N HIS A 76 7.65 7.94 14.71
CA HIS A 76 7.35 6.54 15.05
C HIS A 76 5.93 6.18 14.61
N ALA A 77 5.63 4.90 14.48
CA ALA A 77 4.26 4.43 14.29
C ALA A 77 3.41 4.89 15.49
N TYR A 78 2.28 5.51 15.21
CA TYR A 78 1.33 5.89 16.25
C TYR A 78 0.44 4.72 16.65
N GLU A 79 0.35 3.71 15.80
CA GLU A 79 -0.42 2.49 16.05
C GLU A 79 0.26 1.30 15.39
N THR A 80 0.19 0.15 16.05
CA THR A 80 0.66 -1.14 15.56
C THR A 80 -0.47 -2.14 15.68
N VAL A 81 -0.89 -2.73 14.56
CA VAL A 81 -1.99 -3.69 14.50
C VAL A 81 -1.44 -5.05 14.11
N LYS A 82 -1.74 -6.09 14.91
CA LYS A 82 -1.38 -7.46 14.56
C LYS A 82 -2.26 -7.92 13.39
N MET A 83 -1.64 -8.55 12.38
CA MET A 83 -2.37 -9.15 11.27
C MET A 83 -2.65 -10.63 11.53
N GLU A 84 -3.71 -11.14 10.94
CA GLU A 84 -4.14 -12.52 11.05
C GLU A 84 -3.72 -13.32 9.82
N LEU A 85 -3.20 -14.52 10.06
CA LEU A 85 -2.85 -15.45 8.98
C LEU A 85 -4.12 -16.08 8.41
N GLY A 86 -4.35 -15.86 7.13
CA GLY A 86 -5.41 -16.48 6.34
C GLY A 86 -4.88 -17.60 5.44
N GLU A 87 -5.59 -17.83 4.34
CA GLU A 87 -5.26 -18.88 3.39
C GLU A 87 -4.02 -18.54 2.55
N ASN A 88 -3.31 -19.57 2.11
CA ASN A 88 -2.19 -19.49 1.16
C ASN A 88 -1.10 -18.49 1.56
N GLY A 89 -0.82 -18.33 2.86
CA GLY A 89 0.22 -17.43 3.36
C GLY A 89 -0.13 -15.95 3.27
N THR A 90 -1.42 -15.62 3.12
CA THR A 90 -1.91 -14.23 3.12
C THR A 90 -2.23 -13.79 4.54
N TRP A 91 -1.71 -12.65 4.93
CA TRP A 91 -1.99 -11.96 6.20
C TRP A 91 -2.98 -10.83 5.96
N THR A 92 -3.95 -10.67 6.86
CA THR A 92 -5.02 -9.68 6.72
C THR A 92 -5.28 -8.95 8.02
N THR A 93 -5.74 -7.70 7.91
CA THR A 93 -6.33 -6.95 9.03
C THR A 93 -7.26 -5.87 8.50
N SER A 94 -8.15 -5.36 9.36
CA SER A 94 -9.00 -4.19 9.09
C SER A 94 -8.84 -3.18 10.21
N VAL A 95 -8.81 -1.91 9.84
CA VAL A 95 -8.78 -0.79 10.79
C VAL A 95 -10.04 0.05 10.55
N ASP A 96 -10.97 0.01 11.50
CA ASP A 96 -12.31 0.60 11.38
C ASP A 96 -12.31 2.10 11.74
N LYS A 97 -11.62 2.88 10.92
CA LYS A 97 -11.56 4.35 10.96
C LYS A 97 -11.08 4.91 9.63
N ASP A 98 -11.33 6.19 9.43
CA ASP A 98 -10.80 6.91 8.27
C ASP A 98 -9.29 7.11 8.39
N LEU A 99 -8.55 6.52 7.46
CA LEU A 99 -7.10 6.60 7.40
C LEU A 99 -6.61 7.40 6.18
N LEU A 100 -7.48 8.15 5.49
CA LEU A 100 -7.08 8.95 4.33
C LEU A 100 -5.92 9.89 4.67
N GLY A 101 -4.89 9.89 3.83
CA GLY A 101 -3.70 10.72 4.01
C GLY A 101 -2.72 10.21 5.07
N LYS A 102 -3.01 9.10 5.73
CA LYS A 102 -2.06 8.41 6.60
C LYS A 102 -1.13 7.51 5.79
N TYR A 103 -0.12 6.97 6.46
CA TYR A 103 0.87 6.09 5.87
C TYR A 103 0.93 4.78 6.64
N TYR A 104 1.36 3.73 5.94
CA TYR A 104 1.54 2.42 6.55
C TYR A 104 2.83 1.74 6.10
N ALA A 105 3.25 0.77 6.89
CA ALA A 105 4.24 -0.22 6.52
C ALA A 105 3.87 -1.58 7.13
N PHE A 106 4.37 -2.64 6.53
CA PHE A 106 4.33 -3.96 7.12
C PHE A 106 5.64 -4.25 7.83
N ASN A 107 5.58 -4.91 8.97
CA ASN A 107 6.74 -5.45 9.65
C ASN A 107 6.53 -6.96 9.83
N VAL A 108 7.47 -7.75 9.31
CA VAL A 108 7.36 -9.20 9.21
C VAL A 108 8.39 -9.86 10.11
N LYS A 109 7.98 -10.89 10.85
CA LYS A 109 8.86 -11.72 11.68
C LYS A 109 9.19 -13.02 10.95
N ILE A 110 10.47 -13.28 10.73
CA ILE A 110 10.99 -14.49 10.09
C ILE A 110 12.18 -14.99 10.92
N ASN A 111 12.21 -16.28 11.24
CA ASN A 111 13.23 -16.91 12.07
C ASN A 111 13.44 -16.14 13.40
N ASP A 112 12.34 -15.91 14.10
CA ASP A 112 12.27 -15.17 15.37
C ASP A 112 12.80 -13.73 15.32
N LYS A 113 13.04 -13.18 14.13
CA LYS A 113 13.59 -11.83 13.94
C LYS A 113 12.64 -10.95 13.13
N TRP A 114 12.35 -9.75 13.63
CA TRP A 114 11.65 -8.69 12.88
C TRP A 114 12.57 -8.13 11.79
N GLN A 115 12.08 -8.07 10.54
CA GLN A 115 12.88 -7.71 9.37
C GLN A 115 12.97 -6.20 9.11
N GLY A 116 12.20 -5.41 9.82
CA GLY A 116 12.06 -3.98 9.55
C GLY A 116 10.81 -3.65 8.75
N ASP A 117 10.55 -2.35 8.64
CA ASP A 117 9.35 -1.84 7.99
C ASP A 117 9.51 -1.83 6.48
N THR A 118 8.47 -2.24 5.76
CA THR A 118 8.39 -2.20 4.29
C THR A 118 7.01 -1.73 3.85
N PRO A 119 6.91 -0.90 2.80
CA PRO A 119 5.61 -0.45 2.29
C PRO A 119 4.78 -1.57 1.63
N GLY A 120 5.38 -2.71 1.35
CA GLY A 120 4.80 -3.76 0.53
C GLY A 120 5.19 -3.62 -0.95
N ILE A 121 5.10 -4.75 -1.69
CA ILE A 121 5.52 -4.80 -3.10
C ILE A 121 4.48 -4.25 -4.06
N ASN A 122 3.23 -4.18 -3.64
CA ASN A 122 2.10 -3.67 -4.43
C ASN A 122 1.60 -2.30 -3.92
N ALA A 123 2.44 -1.54 -3.22
CA ALA A 123 2.09 -0.19 -2.78
C ALA A 123 1.94 0.73 -4.00
N HIS A 124 0.73 1.28 -4.20
CA HIS A 124 0.43 2.14 -5.36
C HIS A 124 0.85 3.60 -5.16
N ALA A 125 0.94 4.04 -3.92
CA ALA A 125 1.41 5.37 -3.55
C ALA A 125 2.36 5.24 -2.37
N VAL A 126 3.42 6.03 -2.37
CA VAL A 126 4.46 5.95 -1.33
C VAL A 126 4.88 7.34 -0.85
N GLY A 127 5.37 7.40 0.37
CA GLY A 127 6.02 8.57 0.91
C GLY A 127 7.46 8.73 0.43
N VAL A 128 8.21 9.58 1.10
CA VAL A 128 9.60 9.94 0.73
C VAL A 128 10.48 8.69 0.63
N ASN A 129 11.17 8.56 -0.52
CA ASN A 129 12.06 7.45 -0.82
C ASN A 129 11.43 6.05 -0.69
N GLY A 130 10.11 5.94 -0.84
CA GLY A 130 9.41 4.65 -0.77
C GLY A 130 9.47 3.95 0.59
N LYS A 131 9.71 4.67 1.67
CA LYS A 131 9.84 4.08 3.02
C LYS A 131 8.52 3.58 3.58
N ARG A 132 7.41 4.23 3.22
CA ARG A 132 6.06 3.92 3.69
C ARG A 132 5.08 4.04 2.54
N ALA A 133 4.09 3.19 2.51
CA ALA A 133 2.97 3.33 1.59
C ALA A 133 1.99 4.40 2.08
N ALA A 134 1.36 5.11 1.16
CA ALA A 134 0.35 6.12 1.46
C ALA A 134 -1.05 5.55 1.28
N ILE A 135 -1.96 5.91 2.16
CA ILE A 135 -3.39 5.57 2.06
C ILE A 135 -4.08 6.71 1.32
N ILE A 136 -4.53 6.42 0.11
CA ILE A 136 -5.15 7.39 -0.80
C ILE A 136 -6.51 6.90 -1.28
N ASP A 137 -7.39 7.83 -1.60
CA ASP A 137 -8.60 7.56 -2.37
C ASP A 137 -8.33 7.91 -3.86
N TRP A 138 -8.26 6.89 -4.70
CA TRP A 138 -8.02 7.06 -6.14
C TRP A 138 -9.04 7.96 -6.83
N LYS A 139 -10.26 8.04 -6.31
CA LYS A 139 -11.32 8.90 -6.88
C LYS A 139 -10.98 10.38 -6.76
N THR A 140 -10.10 10.75 -5.81
CA THR A 140 -9.69 12.14 -5.57
C THR A 140 -8.40 12.54 -6.28
N THR A 141 -7.75 11.61 -6.98
CA THR A 141 -6.44 11.85 -7.62
C THR A 141 -6.53 12.39 -9.05
N ASN A 142 -7.68 12.26 -9.70
CA ASN A 142 -7.87 12.77 -11.04
C ASN A 142 -8.00 14.30 -11.02
N PRO A 143 -7.27 15.02 -11.88
CA PRO A 143 -7.46 16.46 -12.05
C PRO A 143 -8.82 16.77 -12.65
N GLU A 144 -9.25 18.03 -12.52
CA GLU A 144 -10.48 18.53 -13.16
C GLU A 144 -10.42 18.31 -14.68
N GLY A 145 -11.50 17.80 -15.26
CA GLY A 145 -11.61 17.51 -16.69
C GLY A 145 -11.00 16.18 -17.14
N TRP A 146 -10.43 15.38 -16.23
CA TRP A 146 -9.83 14.08 -16.57
C TRP A 146 -10.79 13.12 -17.29
N GLU A 147 -12.07 13.19 -16.96
CA GLU A 147 -13.11 12.39 -17.60
C GLU A 147 -13.31 12.73 -19.09
N ASN A 148 -12.86 13.91 -19.51
CA ASN A 148 -12.92 14.38 -20.91
C ASN A 148 -11.62 14.10 -21.67
N ASP A 149 -10.56 13.67 -20.99
CA ASP A 149 -9.29 13.36 -21.64
C ASP A 149 -9.46 12.19 -22.62
N ARG A 150 -8.87 12.34 -23.80
CA ARG A 150 -8.91 11.34 -24.86
C ARG A 150 -7.51 11.15 -25.41
N ARG A 151 -6.96 9.98 -25.21
CA ARG A 151 -5.69 9.62 -25.84
C ARG A 151 -5.85 9.56 -27.37
N PRO A 152 -4.82 9.96 -28.15
CA PRO A 152 -4.80 9.81 -29.58
C PRO A 152 -5.03 8.35 -30.01
N SER A 153 -5.82 8.16 -31.06
CA SER A 153 -6.01 6.84 -31.67
C SER A 153 -4.91 6.58 -32.69
N LEU A 154 -4.03 5.63 -32.39
CA LEU A 154 -2.99 5.18 -33.31
C LEU A 154 -3.53 4.01 -34.14
N LYS A 155 -3.22 4.00 -35.43
CA LYS A 155 -3.57 2.89 -36.36
C LYS A 155 -2.67 1.67 -36.14
N SER A 156 -1.41 1.90 -35.78
CA SER A 156 -0.42 0.88 -35.53
C SER A 156 0.51 1.33 -34.40
N PRO A 157 1.06 0.42 -33.60
CA PRO A 157 2.16 0.75 -32.67
C PRO A 157 3.40 1.35 -33.38
N ALA A 158 3.59 1.06 -34.67
CA ALA A 158 4.67 1.63 -35.47
C ALA A 158 4.50 3.13 -35.80
N ASP A 159 3.30 3.68 -35.60
CA ASP A 159 3.03 5.12 -35.77
C ASP A 159 3.43 5.94 -34.53
N MET A 160 3.90 5.28 -33.48
CA MET A 160 4.25 5.90 -32.22
C MET A 160 5.66 6.51 -32.29
N ILE A 161 5.77 7.80 -31.98
CA ILE A 161 7.04 8.47 -31.72
C ILE A 161 7.21 8.55 -30.20
N ILE A 162 8.26 7.97 -29.68
CA ILE A 162 8.58 7.96 -28.26
C ILE A 162 9.69 8.93 -27.99
N TYR A 163 9.45 9.94 -27.14
CA TYR A 163 10.44 10.89 -26.66
C TYR A 163 10.62 10.71 -25.14
N GLU A 164 11.75 10.14 -24.74
CA GLU A 164 12.11 9.98 -23.34
C GLU A 164 12.89 11.19 -22.87
N MET A 165 12.45 11.80 -21.75
CA MET A 165 13.11 12.97 -21.20
C MET A 165 13.07 12.97 -19.68
N HIS A 166 14.06 13.62 -19.07
CA HIS A 166 13.99 14.00 -17.66
C HIS A 166 13.39 15.42 -17.56
N HIS A 167 12.23 15.56 -16.89
CA HIS A 167 11.47 16.81 -16.82
C HIS A 167 12.29 18.02 -16.32
N ARG A 168 13.27 17.80 -15.43
CA ARG A 168 14.18 18.84 -14.98
C ARG A 168 15.06 19.34 -16.12
N ASP A 169 15.71 18.43 -16.81
CA ASP A 169 16.67 18.76 -17.87
C ASP A 169 15.98 19.38 -19.08
N PHE A 170 14.73 18.97 -19.33
CA PHE A 170 13.86 19.55 -20.34
C PHE A 170 13.58 21.05 -20.14
N SER A 171 13.59 21.52 -18.90
CA SER A 171 13.11 22.87 -18.56
C SER A 171 14.14 23.77 -17.87
N VAL A 172 15.26 23.23 -17.38
CA VAL A 172 16.19 23.94 -16.49
C VAL A 172 17.04 24.98 -17.20
N ASP A 173 17.23 24.89 -18.52
CA ASP A 173 18.05 25.82 -19.28
C ASP A 173 17.57 27.26 -19.10
N SER A 174 18.53 28.18 -18.88
CA SER A 174 18.23 29.59 -18.62
C SER A 174 17.54 30.28 -19.79
N THR A 175 17.78 29.82 -21.01
CA THR A 175 17.25 30.40 -22.26
C THR A 175 15.89 29.81 -22.64
N SER A 176 15.39 28.79 -21.95
CA SER A 176 14.15 28.08 -22.32
C SER A 176 12.88 28.93 -22.29
N GLY A 177 12.91 30.13 -21.66
CA GLY A 177 11.69 30.94 -21.46
C GLY A 177 10.68 30.36 -20.46
N ILE A 178 10.90 29.13 -19.98
CA ILE A 178 10.04 28.45 -19.01
C ILE A 178 10.17 29.09 -17.62
N LYS A 179 9.06 29.30 -16.93
CA LYS A 179 9.03 29.89 -15.59
C LYS A 179 9.26 28.85 -14.49
N ASN A 180 8.59 27.71 -14.59
CA ASN A 180 8.65 26.64 -13.59
C ASN A 180 9.81 25.67 -13.86
N LYS A 181 11.03 26.19 -14.01
CA LYS A 181 12.22 25.40 -14.32
C LYS A 181 12.44 24.25 -13.35
N GLY A 182 12.68 23.06 -13.87
CA GLY A 182 12.95 21.85 -13.10
C GLY A 182 11.74 21.29 -12.34
N LYS A 183 10.54 21.80 -12.60
CA LYS A 183 9.26 21.36 -11.97
C LYS A 183 8.37 20.66 -12.99
N TYR A 184 7.48 19.79 -12.53
CA TYR A 184 6.48 19.14 -13.41
C TYR A 184 5.58 20.16 -14.11
N LEU A 185 5.27 21.29 -13.49
CA LEU A 185 4.49 22.36 -14.10
C LEU A 185 5.13 22.94 -15.36
N ALA A 186 6.45 22.80 -15.56
CA ALA A 186 7.12 23.21 -16.79
C ALA A 186 6.54 22.51 -18.04
N LEU A 187 5.98 21.31 -17.88
CA LEU A 187 5.39 20.53 -18.98
C LEU A 187 4.00 21.03 -19.39
N THR A 188 3.43 21.97 -18.66
CA THR A 188 2.11 22.56 -18.95
C THR A 188 2.20 24.03 -19.40
N GLU A 189 3.41 24.59 -19.51
CA GLU A 189 3.61 25.96 -19.95
C GLU A 189 3.59 26.05 -21.46
N HIS A 190 2.68 26.89 -22.00
CA HIS A 190 2.58 27.23 -23.42
C HIS A 190 3.14 28.62 -23.72
N GLY A 191 3.48 28.84 -25.00
CA GLY A 191 3.99 30.11 -25.50
C GLY A 191 5.43 30.41 -25.07
N THR A 192 6.18 29.40 -24.61
CA THR A 192 7.59 29.59 -24.20
C THR A 192 8.50 29.61 -25.41
N MET A 193 9.47 30.54 -25.42
CA MET A 193 10.42 30.74 -26.52
C MET A 193 11.80 31.03 -25.95
N ASN A 194 12.83 30.69 -26.75
CA ASN A 194 14.21 31.09 -26.49
C ASN A 194 14.48 32.52 -27.00
N SER A 195 15.74 32.99 -26.87
CA SER A 195 16.18 34.30 -27.36
C SER A 195 15.98 34.51 -28.86
N ASP A 196 16.06 33.41 -29.64
CA ASP A 196 15.91 33.42 -31.09
C ASP A 196 14.46 33.30 -31.56
N LYS A 197 13.53 33.38 -30.63
CA LYS A 197 12.07 33.25 -30.85
C LYS A 197 11.64 31.88 -31.38
N LEU A 198 12.43 30.84 -31.12
CA LEU A 198 12.06 29.45 -31.38
C LEU A 198 11.22 28.91 -30.21
N LEU A 199 10.21 28.15 -30.53
CA LEU A 199 9.37 27.48 -29.51
C LEU A 199 10.21 26.55 -28.63
N THR A 200 9.92 26.54 -27.35
CA THR A 200 10.54 25.69 -26.37
C THR A 200 9.47 24.93 -25.56
N GLY A 201 9.90 24.02 -24.70
CA GLY A 201 8.98 23.29 -23.84
C GLY A 201 8.01 22.43 -24.63
N ILE A 202 6.77 22.36 -24.12
CA ILE A 202 5.74 21.49 -24.72
C ILE A 202 5.37 21.90 -26.14
N ASP A 203 5.39 23.22 -26.44
CA ASP A 203 5.01 23.70 -27.77
C ASP A 203 6.01 23.25 -28.85
N HIS A 204 7.31 23.13 -28.51
CA HIS A 204 8.28 22.54 -29.42
C HIS A 204 8.02 21.06 -29.71
N LEU A 205 7.44 20.32 -28.77
CA LEU A 205 7.10 18.90 -28.98
C LEU A 205 5.80 18.72 -29.79
N ILE A 206 4.94 19.75 -29.83
CA ILE A 206 3.69 19.74 -30.58
C ILE A 206 3.90 20.15 -32.04
N GLU A 207 4.89 20.97 -32.33
CA GLU A 207 5.25 21.42 -33.68
C GLU A 207 5.81 20.27 -34.56
#